data_d9310306abc0c169c3b967618957e1f7
#
_entry.id   d9310306abc0c169c3b967618957e1f7
#
_cell.length_a   1.000
_cell.length_b   1.000
_cell.length_c   1.000
_cell.angle_alpha   90.00
_cell.angle_beta   90.00
_cell.angle_gamma   90.00
#
_symmetry.space_group_name_H-M   'P 1'
#
loop_
_entity.id
_entity.type
_entity.pdbx_description
1 polymer ?
#
loop_
_entity_poly.entity_id
_entity_poly.type
_entity_poly.pdbx_seq_one_letter_code
_entity_poly.pdbx_strand_id
1 'polypeptide(L)'
;VAWVDFEYPWTTLRPASQNLAERYLLAWVAEAAPPRARLLFVFDRGYARVELIKELNRWPQPYLIRGKGDVIVEATVRGRRQGLRLGRLPHRTGVPMRYRHVLYHGQQQEPVDVIVYRGPGFQDAWFLIVPPDSEAWLPTEEVIRLYAERIEIEHCFPDWKSQLGLRGLHLELERTSRLLRLLMAFTLAYPLTLLLGQDPLAEKARAYFEQPRRTPRDGTRRVLSVLSIALYLLADARWRERALRRFQQIVTPLRGRRGVPLPPVFSP
;
A
#
# COMPACT_ATOMS: atom_id res chain seq x y z
N VAL A 1 -8.20 0.72 1.81
CA VAL A 1 -7.74 -0.47 2.55
C VAL A 1 -8.87 -1.48 2.50
N ALA A 2 -8.65 -2.61 1.85
CA ALA A 2 -9.60 -3.70 1.81
C ALA A 2 -9.27 -4.70 2.92
N TRP A 3 -10.29 -5.16 3.62
CA TRP A 3 -10.18 -6.18 4.66
C TRP A 3 -10.66 -7.51 4.14
N VAL A 4 -9.88 -8.54 4.38
CA VAL A 4 -10.32 -9.91 4.16
C VAL A 4 -11.17 -10.31 5.36
N ASP A 5 -12.33 -10.86 5.11
CA ASP A 5 -13.07 -11.58 6.13
C ASP A 5 -12.35 -12.89 6.41
N PHE A 6 -11.68 -12.95 7.57
CA PHE A 6 -10.93 -14.15 7.95
C PHE A 6 -11.82 -15.36 8.24
N GLU A 7 -13.09 -15.18 8.53
CA GLU A 7 -13.98 -16.32 8.76
C GLU A 7 -14.27 -17.07 7.47
N TYR A 8 -14.48 -16.35 6.38
CA TYR A 8 -14.90 -16.95 5.12
C TYR A 8 -13.81 -17.79 4.42
N PRO A 9 -12.60 -17.25 4.17
CA PRO A 9 -11.56 -18.01 3.49
C PRO A 9 -10.98 -19.15 4.31
N TRP A 10 -10.87 -18.99 5.63
CA TRP A 10 -10.17 -19.95 6.47
C TRP A 10 -11.02 -21.15 6.91
N THR A 11 -12.32 -20.97 7.04
CA THR A 11 -13.23 -22.04 7.45
C THR A 11 -13.72 -22.92 6.31
N THR A 12 -13.97 -22.30 5.14
CA THR A 12 -14.53 -23.02 3.98
C THR A 12 -13.49 -23.48 2.98
N LEU A 13 -12.33 -22.81 2.91
CA LEU A 13 -11.30 -23.08 1.91
C LEU A 13 -10.12 -23.90 2.47
N ARG A 14 -10.29 -24.64 3.56
CA ARG A 14 -9.26 -25.62 3.93
C ARG A 14 -9.23 -26.75 2.91
N PRO A 15 -8.12 -27.00 2.29
CA PRO A 15 -6.76 -26.51 2.47
C PRO A 15 -6.40 -25.33 1.55
N ALA A 16 -7.18 -24.26 1.57
CA ALA A 16 -6.92 -23.12 0.72
C ALA A 16 -5.59 -22.46 1.08
N SER A 17 -4.75 -22.30 0.09
CA SER A 17 -3.48 -21.64 0.26
C SER A 17 -3.71 -20.13 0.46
N GLN A 18 -2.80 -19.48 1.18
CA GLN A 18 -2.76 -18.01 1.27
C GLN A 18 -2.87 -17.36 -0.12
N ASN A 19 -2.26 -17.96 -1.14
CA ASN A 19 -2.31 -17.49 -2.53
C ASN A 19 -3.75 -17.38 -3.07
N LEU A 20 -4.64 -18.29 -2.70
CA LEU A 20 -6.03 -18.26 -3.14
C LEU A 20 -6.79 -17.11 -2.46
N ALA A 21 -6.59 -16.92 -1.15
CA ALA A 21 -7.19 -15.80 -0.42
C ALA A 21 -6.74 -14.43 -0.98
N GLU A 22 -5.47 -14.30 -1.34
CA GLU A 22 -4.94 -13.10 -2.00
C GLU A 22 -5.63 -12.82 -3.33
N ARG A 23 -5.84 -13.83 -4.17
CA ARG A 23 -6.54 -13.71 -5.46
C ARG A 23 -7.98 -13.25 -5.29
N TYR A 24 -8.70 -13.86 -4.34
CA TYR A 24 -10.07 -13.45 -4.03
C TYR A 24 -10.14 -11.99 -3.57
N LEU A 25 -9.21 -11.57 -2.70
CA LEU A 25 -9.14 -10.18 -2.26
C LEU A 25 -8.90 -9.23 -3.42
N LEU A 26 -7.97 -9.55 -4.30
CA LEU A 26 -7.65 -8.72 -5.47
C LEU A 26 -8.84 -8.61 -6.42
N ALA A 27 -9.51 -9.75 -6.72
CA ALA A 27 -10.71 -9.77 -7.55
C ALA A 27 -11.83 -8.94 -6.92
N TRP A 28 -12.07 -9.10 -5.62
CA TRP A 28 -13.06 -8.33 -4.89
C TRP A 28 -12.77 -6.83 -4.88
N VAL A 29 -11.52 -6.41 -4.69
CA VAL A 29 -11.11 -5.00 -4.77
C VAL A 29 -11.33 -4.45 -6.17
N ALA A 30 -10.99 -5.22 -7.21
CA ALA A 30 -11.20 -4.82 -8.60
C ALA A 30 -12.69 -4.62 -8.92
N GLU A 31 -13.55 -5.50 -8.43
CA GLU A 31 -15.01 -5.43 -8.61
C GLU A 31 -15.64 -4.28 -7.79
N ALA A 32 -15.20 -4.08 -6.56
CA ALA A 32 -15.71 -3.03 -5.67
C ALA A 32 -15.24 -1.63 -6.06
N ALA A 33 -14.23 -1.50 -6.91
CA ALA A 33 -13.71 -0.21 -7.35
C ALA A 33 -14.77 0.58 -8.14
N PRO A 34 -14.94 1.89 -7.88
CA PRO A 34 -15.84 2.71 -8.67
C PRO A 34 -15.51 2.63 -10.17
N PRO A 35 -16.50 2.60 -11.09
CA PRO A 35 -16.26 2.41 -12.53
C PRO A 35 -15.30 3.41 -13.19
N ARG A 36 -15.11 4.58 -12.57
CA ARG A 36 -14.19 5.63 -13.06
C ARG A 36 -12.86 5.65 -12.30
N ALA A 37 -12.68 4.78 -11.33
CA ALA A 37 -11.42 4.71 -10.58
C ALA A 37 -10.34 4.05 -11.44
N ARG A 38 -9.17 4.69 -11.50
CA ARG A 38 -7.97 4.05 -12.03
C ARG A 38 -7.36 3.22 -10.91
N LEU A 39 -7.40 1.92 -11.06
CA LEU A 39 -6.88 0.99 -10.07
C LEU A 39 -5.48 0.53 -10.49
N LEU A 40 -4.51 0.63 -9.60
CA LEU A 40 -3.17 0.05 -9.74
C LEU A 40 -2.87 -0.77 -8.49
N PHE A 41 -2.53 -2.02 -8.66
CA PHE A 41 -2.09 -2.87 -7.56
C PHE A 41 -0.58 -2.72 -7.34
N VAL A 42 -0.18 -2.32 -6.13
CA VAL A 42 1.23 -2.19 -5.75
C VAL A 42 1.59 -3.23 -4.70
N PHE A 43 2.59 -4.06 -4.99
CA PHE A 43 2.94 -5.20 -4.15
C PHE A 43 4.40 -5.15 -3.69
N ASP A 44 4.64 -5.74 -2.53
CA ASP A 44 5.98 -6.03 -2.04
C ASP A 44 6.58 -7.28 -2.71
N ARG A 45 7.88 -7.49 -2.49
CA ARG A 45 8.64 -8.62 -3.04
C ARG A 45 8.12 -10.01 -2.62
N GLY A 46 7.33 -10.10 -1.56
CA GLY A 46 6.64 -11.33 -1.18
C GLY A 46 5.65 -11.83 -2.25
N TYR A 47 5.14 -10.93 -3.07
CA TYR A 47 4.17 -11.20 -4.13
C TYR A 47 4.83 -11.45 -5.50
N ALA A 48 6.15 -11.41 -5.62
CA ALA A 48 6.88 -11.64 -6.88
C ALA A 48 6.91 -13.13 -7.25
N ARG A 49 5.74 -13.77 -7.32
CA ARG A 49 5.54 -15.16 -7.72
C ARG A 49 5.05 -15.19 -9.15
N VAL A 50 5.64 -16.04 -9.96
CA VAL A 50 5.34 -16.11 -11.39
C VAL A 50 3.88 -16.48 -11.67
N GLU A 51 3.28 -17.32 -10.85
CA GLU A 51 1.85 -17.71 -10.95
C GLU A 51 0.93 -16.49 -10.77
N LEU A 52 1.23 -15.62 -9.80
CA LEU A 52 0.48 -14.38 -9.59
C LEU A 52 0.68 -13.40 -10.75
N ILE A 53 1.92 -13.22 -11.20
CA ILE A 53 2.25 -12.35 -12.34
C ILE A 53 1.52 -12.81 -13.60
N LYS A 54 1.52 -14.11 -13.88
CA LYS A 54 0.80 -14.74 -15.00
C LYS A 54 -0.70 -14.49 -14.96
N GLU A 55 -1.28 -14.48 -13.78
CA GLU A 55 -2.69 -14.17 -13.60
C GLU A 55 -2.95 -12.67 -13.79
N LEU A 56 -2.15 -11.81 -13.16
CA LEU A 56 -2.27 -10.36 -13.27
C LEU A 56 -2.05 -9.85 -14.71
N ASN A 57 -1.21 -10.50 -15.52
CA ASN A 57 -1.05 -10.18 -16.93
C ASN A 57 -2.34 -10.40 -17.76
N ARG A 58 -3.28 -11.21 -17.25
CA ARG A 58 -4.59 -11.45 -17.90
C ARG A 58 -5.67 -10.49 -17.43
N TRP A 59 -5.39 -9.71 -16.39
CA TRP A 59 -6.34 -8.77 -15.83
C TRP A 59 -6.22 -7.41 -16.50
N PRO A 60 -7.33 -6.65 -16.61
CA PRO A 60 -7.30 -5.29 -17.13
C PRO A 60 -6.64 -4.28 -16.18
N GLN A 61 -6.51 -4.64 -14.88
CA GLN A 61 -5.93 -3.76 -13.89
C GLN A 61 -4.40 -3.86 -13.92
N PRO A 62 -3.70 -2.73 -14.01
CA PRO A 62 -2.25 -2.70 -13.92
C PRO A 62 -1.72 -3.11 -12.54
N TYR A 63 -0.50 -3.57 -12.53
CA TYR A 63 0.20 -3.93 -11.31
C TYR A 63 1.63 -3.42 -11.30
N LEU A 64 2.19 -3.33 -10.11
CA LEU A 64 3.58 -2.99 -9.81
C LEU A 64 4.05 -3.88 -8.67
N ILE A 65 5.04 -4.75 -8.92
CA ILE A 65 5.57 -5.70 -7.93
C ILE A 65 7.06 -5.48 -7.75
N ARG A 66 7.55 -5.44 -6.52
CA ARG A 66 9.00 -5.48 -6.29
C ARG A 66 9.53 -6.90 -6.50
N GLY A 67 10.44 -7.08 -7.46
CA GLY A 67 11.09 -8.36 -7.75
C GLY A 67 12.16 -8.73 -6.72
N LYS A 68 12.47 -10.04 -6.65
CA LYS A 68 13.58 -10.59 -5.87
C LYS A 68 14.81 -10.71 -6.77
N GLY A 69 15.96 -10.21 -6.30
CA GLY A 69 17.20 -10.16 -7.10
C GLY A 69 17.79 -11.52 -7.47
N ASP A 70 17.41 -12.58 -6.77
CA ASP A 70 17.89 -13.96 -6.98
C ASP A 70 17.14 -14.74 -8.05
N VAL A 71 15.98 -14.24 -8.51
CA VAL A 71 15.18 -14.88 -9.56
C VAL A 71 15.93 -14.85 -10.89
N ILE A 72 15.94 -15.98 -11.59
CA ILE A 72 16.50 -16.09 -12.96
C ILE A 72 15.49 -15.49 -13.92
N VAL A 73 15.98 -14.62 -14.78
CA VAL A 73 15.22 -13.98 -15.86
C VAL A 73 15.98 -14.08 -17.17
N GLU A 74 15.28 -13.97 -18.29
CA GLU A 74 15.89 -13.80 -19.58
C GLU A 74 15.62 -12.38 -20.09
N ALA A 75 16.67 -11.61 -20.31
CA ALA A 75 16.57 -10.20 -20.70
C ALA A 75 17.54 -9.86 -21.83
N THR A 76 17.20 -8.81 -22.59
CA THR A 76 18.11 -8.24 -23.59
C THR A 76 19.04 -7.24 -22.90
N VAL A 77 20.33 -7.59 -22.83
CA VAL A 77 21.37 -6.74 -22.27
C VAL A 77 22.44 -6.48 -23.35
N ARG A 78 22.70 -5.19 -23.62
CA ARG A 78 23.63 -4.78 -24.68
C ARG A 78 23.32 -5.42 -26.04
N GLY A 79 22.06 -5.51 -26.40
CA GLY A 79 21.57 -6.07 -27.66
C GLY A 79 21.60 -7.61 -27.75
N ARG A 80 21.98 -8.32 -26.69
CA ARG A 80 21.97 -9.78 -26.62
C ARG A 80 21.03 -10.30 -25.59
N ARG A 81 20.21 -11.28 -25.97
CA ARG A 81 19.30 -11.97 -25.06
C ARG A 81 20.08 -12.99 -24.25
N GLN A 82 19.94 -12.96 -22.92
CA GLN A 82 20.68 -13.84 -22.04
C GLN A 82 19.92 -14.09 -20.72
N GLY A 83 20.13 -15.31 -20.19
CA GLY A 83 19.64 -15.68 -18.86
C GLY A 83 20.58 -15.16 -17.77
N LEU A 84 20.02 -14.48 -16.77
CA LEU A 84 20.79 -13.96 -15.64
C LEU A 84 19.89 -13.80 -14.40
N ARG A 85 20.49 -13.60 -13.24
CA ARG A 85 19.71 -13.21 -12.06
C ARG A 85 19.20 -11.78 -12.19
N LEU A 86 17.97 -11.52 -11.78
CA LEU A 86 17.34 -10.19 -11.82
C LEU A 86 18.25 -9.12 -11.20
N GLY A 87 18.89 -9.43 -10.06
CA GLY A 87 19.85 -8.56 -9.38
C GLY A 87 21.14 -8.26 -10.16
N ARG A 88 21.38 -8.95 -11.27
CA ARG A 88 22.55 -8.73 -12.15
C ARG A 88 22.22 -7.87 -13.37
N LEU A 89 20.97 -7.42 -13.52
CA LEU A 89 20.63 -6.46 -14.56
C LEU A 89 21.48 -5.19 -14.39
N PRO A 90 22.18 -4.73 -15.44
CA PRO A 90 22.99 -3.53 -15.37
C PRO A 90 22.16 -2.32 -14.94
N HIS A 91 22.71 -1.49 -14.07
CA HIS A 91 22.06 -0.25 -13.63
C HIS A 91 23.10 0.76 -13.12
N ARG A 92 22.72 2.02 -13.08
CA ARG A 92 23.53 3.12 -12.51
C ARG A 92 22.74 3.79 -11.39
N THR A 93 23.43 4.18 -10.33
CA THR A 93 22.83 4.94 -9.23
C THR A 93 22.27 6.26 -9.75
N GLY A 94 21.05 6.59 -9.35
CA GLY A 94 20.34 7.80 -9.75
C GLY A 94 19.70 7.75 -11.15
N VAL A 95 19.94 6.71 -11.95
CA VAL A 95 19.41 6.60 -13.30
C VAL A 95 18.45 5.43 -13.41
N PRO A 96 17.15 5.68 -13.67
CA PRO A 96 16.20 4.61 -13.94
C PRO A 96 16.51 3.90 -15.25
N MET A 97 16.36 2.59 -15.27
CA MET A 97 16.54 1.78 -16.48
C MET A 97 15.37 0.82 -16.64
N ARG A 98 14.73 0.84 -17.82
CA ARG A 98 13.64 -0.09 -18.15
C ARG A 98 14.14 -1.16 -19.12
N TYR A 99 13.93 -2.40 -18.71
CA TYR A 99 14.15 -3.59 -19.53
C TYR A 99 12.79 -4.08 -20.01
N ARG A 100 12.58 -4.05 -21.32
CA ARG A 100 11.31 -4.47 -21.93
C ARG A 100 11.35 -5.96 -22.26
N HIS A 101 10.19 -6.61 -22.25
CA HIS A 101 10.01 -8.01 -22.62
C HIS A 101 10.97 -8.97 -21.93
N VAL A 102 11.19 -8.75 -20.65
CA VAL A 102 11.93 -9.68 -19.79
C VAL A 102 11.07 -10.92 -19.57
N LEU A 103 11.61 -12.10 -19.78
CA LEU A 103 10.97 -13.35 -19.40
C LEU A 103 11.29 -13.63 -17.93
N TYR A 104 10.30 -13.43 -17.09
CA TYR A 104 10.43 -13.60 -15.65
C TYR A 104 10.28 -15.07 -15.27
N HIS A 105 11.17 -15.56 -14.40
CA HIS A 105 11.30 -16.94 -13.94
C HIS A 105 11.87 -17.90 -15.00
N GLY A 106 12.97 -18.60 -14.64
CA GLY A 106 13.76 -19.42 -15.59
C GLY A 106 12.99 -20.55 -16.28
N GLN A 107 11.96 -21.11 -15.63
CA GLN A 107 11.17 -22.20 -16.20
C GLN A 107 9.85 -21.73 -16.84
N GLN A 108 9.14 -20.82 -16.17
CA GLN A 108 7.78 -20.42 -16.60
C GLN A 108 7.79 -19.22 -17.57
N GLN A 109 8.86 -18.44 -17.59
CA GLN A 109 9.15 -17.41 -18.60
C GLN A 109 8.01 -16.44 -18.90
N GLU A 110 7.38 -15.88 -17.85
CA GLU A 110 6.27 -14.95 -18.02
C GLU A 110 6.78 -13.58 -18.50
N PRO A 111 6.24 -13.02 -19.61
CA PRO A 111 6.67 -11.73 -20.11
C PRO A 111 6.29 -10.58 -19.19
N VAL A 112 7.25 -9.70 -18.89
CA VAL A 112 7.08 -8.50 -18.06
C VAL A 112 8.03 -7.40 -18.53
N ASP A 113 7.77 -6.16 -18.12
CA ASP A 113 8.80 -5.12 -18.13
C ASP A 113 9.41 -5.01 -16.72
N VAL A 114 10.71 -4.73 -16.65
CA VAL A 114 11.42 -4.54 -15.39
C VAL A 114 12.07 -3.17 -15.37
N ILE A 115 11.71 -2.36 -14.37
CA ILE A 115 12.40 -1.10 -14.09
C ILE A 115 13.42 -1.35 -12.98
N VAL A 116 14.68 -1.01 -13.24
CA VAL A 116 15.74 -1.06 -12.24
C VAL A 116 16.08 0.36 -11.81
N TYR A 117 16.00 0.62 -10.52
CA TYR A 117 16.34 1.91 -9.96
C TYR A 117 17.07 1.77 -8.63
N ARG A 118 18.20 2.46 -8.52
CA ARG A 118 18.94 2.63 -7.28
C ARG A 118 19.05 4.11 -6.98
N GLY A 119 18.26 4.61 -6.03
CA GLY A 119 18.33 6.00 -5.59
C GLY A 119 19.65 6.33 -4.90
N PRO A 120 20.05 7.61 -4.90
CA PRO A 120 21.18 8.06 -4.09
C PRO A 120 20.96 7.70 -2.62
N GLY A 121 21.95 7.06 -1.98
CA GLY A 121 21.84 6.61 -0.57
C GLY A 121 21.12 5.28 -0.36
N PHE A 122 20.52 4.67 -1.39
CA PHE A 122 19.91 3.35 -1.26
C PHE A 122 20.98 2.27 -1.18
N GLN A 123 20.84 1.35 -0.21
CA GLN A 123 21.72 0.18 -0.12
C GLN A 123 21.52 -0.74 -1.32
N ASP A 124 20.25 -1.04 -1.65
CA ASP A 124 19.87 -1.98 -2.69
C ASP A 124 19.11 -1.28 -3.83
N ALA A 125 19.29 -1.82 -5.04
CA ALA A 125 18.46 -1.44 -6.17
C ALA A 125 17.04 -2.01 -6.04
N TRP A 126 16.06 -1.28 -6.55
CA TRP A 126 14.69 -1.76 -6.76
C TRP A 126 14.60 -2.42 -8.13
N PHE A 127 13.98 -3.58 -8.17
CA PHE A 127 13.62 -4.29 -9.40
C PHE A 127 12.09 -4.30 -9.45
N LEU A 128 11.54 -3.38 -10.21
CA LEU A 128 10.09 -3.13 -10.24
C LEU A 128 9.50 -3.80 -11.49
N ILE A 129 8.65 -4.79 -11.27
CA ILE A 129 8.00 -5.58 -12.31
C ILE A 129 6.64 -4.96 -12.61
N VAL A 130 6.39 -4.71 -13.88
CA VAL A 130 5.13 -4.15 -14.40
C VAL A 130 4.67 -4.97 -15.61
N PRO A 131 3.40 -4.83 -16.06
CA PRO A 131 2.93 -5.48 -17.28
C PRO A 131 3.83 -5.15 -18.48
N PRO A 132 3.99 -6.10 -19.43
CA PRO A 132 4.72 -5.82 -20.66
C PRO A 132 4.05 -4.68 -21.43
N ASP A 133 4.83 -3.94 -22.23
CA ASP A 133 4.37 -2.84 -23.08
C ASP A 133 3.59 -1.72 -22.36
N SER A 134 3.80 -1.59 -21.05
CA SER A 134 3.06 -0.63 -20.23
C SER A 134 3.62 0.80 -20.23
N GLU A 135 4.73 1.07 -20.89
CA GLU A 135 5.45 2.35 -20.77
C GLU A 135 4.63 3.56 -21.21
N ALA A 136 3.76 3.41 -22.23
CA ALA A 136 2.95 4.51 -22.73
C ALA A 136 1.95 5.08 -21.70
N TRP A 137 1.43 4.24 -20.82
CA TRP A 137 0.44 4.61 -19.80
C TRP A 137 0.96 4.49 -18.38
N LEU A 138 2.11 3.85 -18.17
CA LEU A 138 2.83 3.74 -16.89
C LEU A 138 4.32 4.03 -17.11
N PRO A 139 4.72 5.29 -17.26
CA PRO A 139 6.11 5.71 -17.50
C PRO A 139 7.04 5.28 -16.37
N THR A 140 8.31 5.13 -16.68
CA THR A 140 9.35 4.65 -15.75
C THR A 140 9.45 5.47 -14.47
N GLU A 141 9.41 6.79 -14.59
CA GLU A 141 9.48 7.73 -13.45
C GLU A 141 8.26 7.61 -12.56
N GLU A 142 7.08 7.42 -13.16
CA GLU A 142 5.82 7.23 -12.44
C GLU A 142 5.83 5.92 -11.65
N VAL A 143 6.35 4.84 -12.20
CA VAL A 143 6.53 3.56 -11.49
C VAL A 143 7.38 3.73 -10.24
N ILE A 144 8.49 4.47 -10.33
CA ILE A 144 9.38 4.73 -9.20
C ILE A 144 8.67 5.56 -8.14
N ARG A 145 7.95 6.61 -8.55
CA ARG A 145 7.19 7.48 -7.64
C ARG A 145 6.12 6.68 -6.89
N LEU A 146 5.32 5.92 -7.60
CA LEU A 146 4.24 5.11 -7.01
C LEU A 146 4.79 4.03 -6.06
N TYR A 147 5.93 3.43 -6.40
CA TYR A 147 6.56 2.46 -5.49
C TYR A 147 7.14 3.13 -4.24
N ALA A 148 7.69 4.33 -4.37
CA ALA A 148 8.15 5.11 -3.21
C ALA A 148 7.00 5.44 -2.26
N GLU A 149 5.82 5.78 -2.78
CA GLU A 149 4.61 6.04 -1.98
C GLU A 149 4.12 4.80 -1.19
N ARG A 150 4.43 3.58 -1.66
CA ARG A 150 4.12 2.35 -0.92
C ARG A 150 4.74 2.33 0.48
N ILE A 151 5.89 2.97 0.66
CA ILE A 151 6.58 3.04 1.96
C ILE A 151 5.68 3.68 3.02
N GLU A 152 4.78 4.58 2.63
CA GLU A 152 3.80 5.20 3.52
C GLU A 152 2.90 4.16 4.22
N ILE A 153 2.63 3.02 3.57
CA ILE A 153 1.86 1.92 4.17
C ILE A 153 2.60 1.33 5.38
N GLU A 154 3.93 1.27 5.31
CA GLU A 154 4.74 0.74 6.41
C GLU A 154 4.70 1.66 7.64
N HIS A 155 4.45 2.95 7.46
CA HIS A 155 4.25 3.91 8.55
C HIS A 155 2.90 3.72 9.27
N CYS A 156 1.88 3.18 8.59
CA CYS A 156 0.58 2.91 9.20
C CYS A 156 0.65 1.85 10.31
N PHE A 157 1.47 0.81 10.14
CA PHE A 157 1.57 -0.27 11.12
C PHE A 157 2.15 0.14 12.47
N PRO A 158 3.24 0.93 12.56
CA PRO A 158 3.70 1.52 13.81
C PRO A 158 2.65 2.41 14.48
N ASP A 159 1.93 3.22 13.70
CA ASP A 159 0.87 4.07 14.21
C ASP A 159 -0.25 3.25 14.85
N TRP A 160 -0.71 2.20 14.18
CA TRP A 160 -1.73 1.31 14.71
C TRP A 160 -1.26 0.59 15.97
N LYS A 161 -0.04 0.04 15.94
CA LYS A 161 0.51 -0.74 17.05
C LYS A 161 0.81 0.12 18.27
N SER A 162 1.35 1.31 18.07
CA SER A 162 1.89 2.15 19.14
C SER A 162 0.95 3.29 19.52
N GLN A 163 0.52 4.12 18.57
CA GLN A 163 -0.25 5.33 18.87
C GLN A 163 -1.74 5.04 19.07
N LEU A 164 -2.31 4.09 18.32
CA LEU A 164 -3.69 3.67 18.50
C LEU A 164 -3.84 2.51 19.50
N GLY A 165 -2.75 2.07 20.12
CA GLY A 165 -2.78 1.13 21.23
C GLY A 165 -3.13 -0.31 20.85
N LEU A 166 -3.09 -0.69 19.57
CA LEU A 166 -3.44 -2.04 19.13
C LEU A 166 -2.55 -3.12 19.77
N ARG A 167 -1.29 -2.79 20.06
CA ARG A 167 -0.32 -3.69 20.70
C ARG A 167 -0.62 -3.96 22.17
N GLY A 168 -1.28 -3.03 22.86
CA GLY A 168 -1.64 -3.13 24.28
C GLY A 168 -3.01 -3.73 24.52
N LEU A 169 -3.76 -4.04 23.45
CA LEU A 169 -5.07 -4.66 23.58
C LEU A 169 -4.90 -6.14 23.89
N HIS A 170 -4.96 -6.50 25.16
CA HIS A 170 -5.13 -7.88 25.61
C HIS A 170 -6.61 -8.25 25.43
N LEU A 171 -6.96 -8.62 24.18
CA LEU A 171 -8.33 -8.96 23.85
C LEU A 171 -8.52 -10.47 24.01
N GLU A 172 -9.22 -10.87 25.07
CA GLU A 172 -9.84 -12.19 25.16
C GLU A 172 -11.03 -12.24 24.20
N LEU A 173 -10.75 -12.34 22.89
CA LEU A 173 -11.78 -12.39 21.87
C LEU A 173 -12.03 -13.86 21.52
N GLU A 174 -13.05 -14.44 22.12
CA GLU A 174 -13.53 -15.78 21.78
C GLU A 174 -14.10 -15.87 20.35
N ARG A 175 -14.47 -14.73 19.75
CA ARG A 175 -15.14 -14.67 18.44
C ARG A 175 -14.37 -13.80 17.46
N THR A 176 -13.96 -14.36 16.34
CA THR A 176 -13.29 -13.68 15.22
C THR A 176 -14.08 -12.46 14.72
N SER A 177 -15.41 -12.54 14.71
CA SER A 177 -16.28 -11.42 14.29
C SER A 177 -16.12 -10.16 15.15
N ARG A 178 -15.78 -10.28 16.43
CA ARG A 178 -15.49 -9.13 17.30
C ARG A 178 -14.16 -8.47 16.94
N LEU A 179 -13.14 -9.30 16.64
CA LEU A 179 -11.84 -8.81 16.17
C LEU A 179 -11.99 -8.07 14.85
N LEU A 180 -12.73 -8.63 13.89
CA LEU A 180 -12.97 -7.99 12.58
C LEU A 180 -13.67 -6.64 12.71
N ARG A 181 -14.71 -6.54 13.55
CA ARG A 181 -15.38 -5.25 13.82
C ARG A 181 -14.45 -4.22 14.43
N LEU A 182 -13.58 -4.64 15.36
CA LEU A 182 -12.59 -3.76 15.95
C LEU A 182 -11.57 -3.30 14.91
N LEU A 183 -11.02 -4.21 14.11
CA LEU A 183 -10.08 -3.88 13.04
C LEU A 183 -10.73 -2.95 12.00
N MET A 184 -11.99 -3.18 11.65
CA MET A 184 -12.75 -2.28 10.77
C MET A 184 -12.90 -0.89 11.37
N ALA A 185 -13.22 -0.80 12.66
CA ALA A 185 -13.29 0.49 13.36
C ALA A 185 -11.95 1.24 13.30
N PHE A 186 -10.83 0.56 13.53
CA PHE A 186 -9.49 1.16 13.39
C PHE A 186 -9.23 1.63 11.96
N THR A 187 -9.59 0.82 10.96
CA THR A 187 -9.40 1.15 9.55
C THR A 187 -10.18 2.39 9.14
N LEU A 188 -11.37 2.59 9.67
CA LEU A 188 -12.17 3.77 9.41
C LEU A 188 -11.68 4.99 10.21
N ALA A 189 -11.31 4.78 11.48
CA ALA A 189 -10.86 5.87 12.35
C ALA A 189 -9.51 6.45 11.91
N TYR A 190 -8.58 5.61 11.48
CA TYR A 190 -7.23 6.03 11.12
C TYR A 190 -7.18 7.10 10.00
N PRO A 191 -7.74 6.88 8.80
CA PRO A 191 -7.71 7.89 7.74
C PRO A 191 -8.47 9.17 8.13
N LEU A 192 -9.57 9.05 8.87
CA LEU A 192 -10.32 10.22 9.35
C LEU A 192 -9.49 11.04 10.35
N THR A 193 -8.74 10.38 11.21
CA THR A 193 -7.82 11.05 12.15
C THR A 193 -6.67 11.72 11.41
N LEU A 194 -6.12 11.09 10.36
CA LEU A 194 -5.10 11.72 9.51
C LEU A 194 -5.65 12.95 8.79
N LEU A 195 -6.87 12.91 8.26
CA LEU A 195 -7.52 14.07 7.64
C LEU A 195 -7.68 15.23 8.63
N LEU A 196 -8.04 14.94 9.89
CA LEU A 196 -8.09 15.94 10.94
C LEU A 196 -6.69 16.53 11.23
N GLY A 197 -5.66 15.71 11.23
CA GLY A 197 -4.27 16.14 11.45
C GLY A 197 -3.67 16.96 10.30
N GLN A 198 -4.27 16.89 9.11
CA GLN A 198 -3.93 17.72 7.95
C GLN A 198 -4.79 18.99 7.85
N ASP A 199 -5.81 19.14 8.70
CA ASP A 199 -6.70 20.30 8.71
C ASP A 199 -5.93 21.58 9.14
N PRO A 200 -6.29 22.77 8.65
CA PRO A 200 -5.73 24.02 9.11
C PRO A 200 -5.81 24.26 10.63
N LEU A 201 -6.75 23.63 11.32
CA LEU A 201 -6.83 23.64 12.77
C LEU A 201 -5.61 22.98 13.41
N ALA A 202 -5.13 21.87 12.82
CA ALA A 202 -3.96 21.16 13.32
C ALA A 202 -2.69 21.99 13.18
N GLU A 203 -2.52 22.75 12.09
CA GLU A 203 -1.38 23.67 11.94
C GLU A 203 -1.40 24.80 13.00
N LYS A 204 -2.57 25.34 13.32
CA LYS A 204 -2.70 26.32 14.41
C LYS A 204 -2.35 25.72 15.77
N ALA A 205 -2.76 24.47 16.00
CA ALA A 205 -2.50 23.78 17.24
C ALA A 205 -1.03 23.36 17.40
N ARG A 206 -0.30 23.16 16.30
CA ARG A 206 1.12 22.81 16.33
C ARG A 206 1.95 23.80 17.12
N ALA A 207 1.75 25.11 16.90
CA ALA A 207 2.45 26.15 17.62
C ALA A 207 2.26 26.06 19.15
N TYR A 208 1.18 25.43 19.57
CA TYR A 208 0.85 25.22 20.99
C TYR A 208 1.44 23.94 21.56
N PHE A 209 1.43 22.82 20.79
CA PHE A 209 1.85 21.51 21.27
C PHE A 209 3.30 21.16 20.92
N GLU A 210 3.90 21.82 19.94
CA GLU A 210 5.16 21.39 19.35
C GLU A 210 6.24 22.47 19.50
N GLN A 211 7.40 22.05 20.03
CA GLN A 211 8.63 22.85 19.92
C GLN A 211 9.43 22.32 18.71
N PRO A 212 9.61 23.12 17.66
CA PRO A 212 10.36 22.70 16.49
C PRO A 212 11.80 22.31 16.85
N ARG A 213 12.32 21.29 16.19
CA ARG A 213 13.72 20.86 16.38
C ARG A 213 14.69 21.97 16.00
N ARG A 214 15.79 22.09 16.73
CA ARG A 214 16.89 23.00 16.38
C ARG A 214 17.52 22.62 15.05
N THR A 215 17.75 21.31 14.82
CA THR A 215 18.31 20.78 13.58
C THR A 215 17.21 20.00 12.83
N PRO A 216 17.02 20.25 11.52
CA PRO A 216 16.08 19.46 10.72
C PRO A 216 16.46 17.98 10.71
N ARG A 217 15.46 17.10 10.72
CA ARG A 217 15.59 15.67 10.45
C ARG A 217 14.68 15.33 9.30
N ASP A 218 15.17 14.60 8.30
CA ASP A 218 14.45 14.26 7.08
C ASP A 218 13.80 15.50 6.41
N GLY A 219 14.55 16.62 6.37
CA GLY A 219 14.10 17.89 5.76
C GLY A 219 13.07 18.67 6.59
N THR A 220 12.66 18.17 7.76
CA THR A 220 11.64 18.85 8.60
C THR A 220 12.12 19.13 10.01
N ARG A 221 11.68 20.25 10.56
CA ARG A 221 11.84 20.60 11.99
C ARG A 221 10.65 20.11 12.85
N ARG A 222 9.61 19.55 12.25
CA ARG A 222 8.44 19.05 12.96
C ARG A 222 8.82 17.86 13.83
N VAL A 223 8.26 17.80 15.03
CA VAL A 223 8.44 16.71 16.01
C VAL A 223 7.26 15.77 16.02
N LEU A 224 6.03 16.34 15.95
CA LEU A 224 4.79 15.59 16.00
C LEU A 224 4.37 15.15 14.60
N SER A 225 4.00 13.87 14.47
CA SER A 225 3.38 13.34 13.25
C SER A 225 1.99 13.95 13.02
N VAL A 226 1.44 13.76 11.82
CA VAL A 226 0.07 14.14 11.47
C VAL A 226 -0.94 13.46 12.40
N LEU A 227 -0.73 12.17 12.70
CA LEU A 227 -1.56 11.42 13.62
C LEU A 227 -1.45 11.95 15.05
N SER A 228 -0.23 12.19 15.54
CA SER A 228 0.00 12.69 16.89
C SER A 228 -0.71 14.01 17.13
N ILE A 229 -0.61 14.97 16.22
CA ILE A 229 -1.26 16.27 16.39
C ILE A 229 -2.79 16.13 16.41
N ALA A 230 -3.37 15.24 15.59
CA ALA A 230 -4.80 14.97 15.60
C ALA A 230 -5.26 14.37 16.93
N LEU A 231 -4.49 13.41 17.48
CA LEU A 231 -4.78 12.82 18.78
C LEU A 231 -4.70 13.85 19.92
N TYR A 232 -3.71 14.76 19.90
CA TYR A 232 -3.64 15.86 20.86
C TYR A 232 -4.83 16.82 20.76
N LEU A 233 -5.27 17.15 19.54
CA LEU A 233 -6.48 17.96 19.34
C LEU A 233 -7.72 17.31 19.95
N LEU A 234 -7.86 15.99 19.85
CA LEU A 234 -9.00 15.26 20.41
C LEU A 234 -8.86 15.05 21.92
N ALA A 235 -7.64 14.97 22.44
CA ALA A 235 -7.40 14.75 23.87
C ALA A 235 -7.49 16.03 24.71
N ASP A 236 -7.01 17.15 24.20
CA ASP A 236 -6.95 18.41 24.94
C ASP A 236 -8.33 19.10 24.99
N ALA A 237 -8.80 19.41 26.21
CA ALA A 237 -10.12 20.00 26.42
C ALA A 237 -10.35 21.34 25.68
N ARG A 238 -9.31 22.15 25.46
CA ARG A 238 -9.40 23.46 24.78
C ARG A 238 -9.61 23.34 23.29
N TRP A 239 -9.14 22.23 22.70
CA TRP A 239 -9.19 21.99 21.26
C TRP A 239 -10.27 20.99 20.85
N ARG A 240 -10.65 20.08 21.75
CA ARG A 240 -11.55 18.95 21.49
C ARG A 240 -12.83 19.35 20.79
N GLU A 241 -13.52 20.37 21.29
CA GLU A 241 -14.81 20.78 20.71
C GLU A 241 -14.66 21.30 19.27
N ARG A 242 -13.60 22.09 19.02
CA ARG A 242 -13.29 22.57 17.66
C ARG A 242 -12.89 21.42 16.75
N ALA A 243 -12.09 20.48 17.25
CA ALA A 243 -11.67 19.29 16.52
C ALA A 243 -12.87 18.40 16.15
N LEU A 244 -13.83 18.18 17.07
CA LEU A 244 -15.03 17.40 16.79
C LEU A 244 -15.94 18.08 15.75
N ARG A 245 -16.11 19.41 15.81
CA ARG A 245 -16.83 20.15 14.76
C ARG A 245 -16.16 20.00 13.39
N ARG A 246 -14.85 20.12 13.32
CA ARG A 246 -14.09 19.91 12.05
C ARG A 246 -14.21 18.47 11.57
N PHE A 247 -14.10 17.51 12.45
CA PHE A 247 -14.29 16.11 12.14
C PHE A 247 -15.67 15.83 11.53
N GLN A 248 -16.75 16.40 12.12
CA GLN A 248 -18.10 16.31 11.55
C GLN A 248 -18.18 16.91 10.14
N GLN A 249 -17.53 18.05 9.89
CA GLN A 249 -17.48 18.67 8.56
C GLN A 249 -16.73 17.80 7.53
N ILE A 250 -15.68 17.10 7.94
CA ILE A 250 -14.94 16.14 7.10
C ILE A 250 -15.80 14.93 6.77
N VAL A 251 -16.56 14.42 7.73
CA VAL A 251 -17.34 13.19 7.57
C VAL A 251 -18.68 13.42 6.85
N THR A 252 -19.28 14.60 6.99
CA THR A 252 -20.61 14.90 6.41
C THR A 252 -20.67 14.70 4.88
N PRO A 253 -19.69 15.14 4.07
CA PRO A 253 -19.70 14.90 2.63
C PRO A 253 -19.57 13.42 2.25
N LEU A 254 -18.97 12.60 3.14
CA LEU A 254 -18.82 11.16 2.92
C LEU A 254 -20.14 10.41 3.11
N ARG A 255 -21.04 10.92 3.99
CA ARG A 255 -22.38 10.34 4.24
C ARG A 255 -23.33 10.52 3.05
N GLY A 256 -23.17 11.55 2.24
CA GLY A 256 -24.04 11.85 1.08
C GLY A 256 -23.75 11.00 -0.16
N ARG A 257 -22.61 10.32 -0.22
CA ARG A 257 -22.33 9.34 -1.27
C ARG A 257 -23.04 8.04 -0.88
N ARG A 258 -24.22 7.78 -1.45
CA ARG A 258 -24.91 6.49 -1.32
C ARG A 258 -23.88 5.39 -1.52
N GLY A 259 -23.75 4.52 -0.53
CA GLY A 259 -22.75 3.47 -0.53
C GLY A 259 -22.81 2.68 -1.83
N VAL A 260 -21.64 2.37 -2.38
CA VAL A 260 -21.51 1.28 -3.35
C VAL A 260 -22.17 0.08 -2.68
N PRO A 261 -23.19 -0.55 -3.32
CA PRO A 261 -23.80 -1.75 -2.74
C PRO A 261 -22.66 -2.74 -2.47
N LEU A 262 -22.60 -3.21 -1.23
CA LEU A 262 -21.71 -4.32 -0.89
C LEU A 262 -22.07 -5.45 -1.84
N PRO A 263 -21.08 -6.08 -2.49
CA PRO A 263 -21.35 -7.26 -3.31
C PRO A 263 -22.12 -8.26 -2.46
N PRO A 264 -23.05 -9.03 -3.05
CA PRO A 264 -23.84 -9.99 -2.31
C PRO A 264 -22.88 -10.89 -1.53
N VAL A 265 -23.05 -10.92 -0.23
CA VAL A 265 -22.39 -11.91 0.63
C VAL A 265 -22.80 -13.25 0.04
N PHE A 266 -21.86 -13.97 -0.53
CA PHE A 266 -22.12 -15.29 -1.06
C PHE A 266 -22.77 -16.10 0.04
N SER A 267 -24.07 -16.35 -0.10
CA SER A 267 -24.77 -17.31 0.72
C SER A 267 -24.21 -18.69 0.41
N PRO A 268 -24.08 -19.57 1.40
CA PRO A 268 -23.47 -20.87 1.27
C PRO A 268 -24.14 -21.75 0.22
#